data_6842e1712899d690287ba3beef5636f4
#
_entry.id   6842e1712899d690287ba3beef5636f4
#
_cell.length_a   1.000
_cell.length_b   1.000
_cell.length_c   1.000
_cell.angle_alpha   90.00
_cell.angle_beta   90.00
_cell.angle_gamma   90.00
#
_symmetry.space_group_name_H-M   'P 1'
#
loop_
_entity.id
_entity.type
_entity.pdbx_description
1 polymer ?
#
loop_
_entity_poly.entity_id
_entity_poly.type
_entity_poly.pdbx_seq_one_letter_code
_entity_poly.pdbx_strand_id
1 'polypeptide(L)'
;YAVAADAPAAAALAGNLYEFSLTHGYDAVSGGLHDEVTACGDVYRDDRRLWPQTEALKAHVARLQDAGDDAARSRLEVGIESLFRYHLMGPPGGWREHINSDGENFYGSYPASTLYHLASAVGELERISDVR
;
A
#
# COMPACT_ATOMS: atom_id res chain seq x y z
N TYR A 1 -6.53 -14.65 -5.43
CA TYR A 1 -6.25 -16.07 -5.76
C TYR A 1 -6.78 -17.02 -4.67
N ALA A 2 -6.48 -16.79 -3.38
CA ALA A 2 -6.87 -17.68 -2.29
C ALA A 2 -8.39 -17.88 -2.21
N VAL A 3 -9.18 -16.82 -2.36
CA VAL A 3 -10.65 -16.86 -2.36
C VAL A 3 -11.18 -17.53 -3.64
N ALA A 4 -10.65 -17.14 -4.80
CA ALA A 4 -11.08 -17.71 -6.08
C ALA A 4 -10.71 -19.20 -6.25
N ALA A 5 -9.67 -19.67 -5.54
CA ALA A 5 -9.21 -21.05 -5.57
C ALA A 5 -9.74 -21.91 -4.40
N ASP A 6 -10.59 -21.34 -3.53
CA ASP A 6 -11.03 -21.99 -2.29
C ASP A 6 -9.86 -22.55 -1.46
N ALA A 7 -8.87 -21.70 -1.20
CA ALA A 7 -7.61 -22.06 -0.53
C ALA A 7 -7.54 -21.43 0.89
N PRO A 8 -8.20 -22.01 1.90
CA PRO A 8 -8.33 -21.40 3.23
C PRO A 8 -6.99 -21.18 3.93
N ALA A 9 -6.00 -22.05 3.71
CA ALA A 9 -4.66 -21.87 4.28
C ALA A 9 -3.94 -20.63 3.69
N ALA A 10 -4.09 -20.40 2.38
CA ALA A 10 -3.52 -19.21 1.74
C ALA A 10 -4.25 -17.93 2.18
N ALA A 11 -5.57 -17.99 2.38
CA ALA A 11 -6.34 -16.86 2.92
C ALA A 11 -5.92 -16.52 4.36
N ALA A 12 -5.71 -17.53 5.22
CA ALA A 12 -5.22 -17.34 6.58
C ALA A 12 -3.81 -16.73 6.59
N LEU A 13 -2.91 -17.22 5.74
CA LEU A 13 -1.56 -16.64 5.60
C LEU A 13 -1.60 -15.19 5.15
N ALA A 14 -2.42 -14.87 4.13
CA ALA A 14 -2.59 -13.51 3.64
C ALA A 14 -3.12 -12.58 4.76
N GLY A 15 -4.08 -13.05 5.56
CA GLY A 15 -4.57 -12.34 6.73
C GLY A 15 -3.47 -12.04 7.75
N ASN A 16 -2.67 -13.04 8.10
CA ASN A 16 -1.56 -12.88 9.05
C ASN A 16 -0.49 -11.90 8.54
N LEU A 17 -0.15 -11.94 7.25
CA LEU A 17 0.79 -10.99 6.63
C LEU A 17 0.24 -9.57 6.63
N TYR A 18 -1.05 -9.41 6.36
CA TYR A 18 -1.72 -8.12 6.42
C TYR A 18 -1.69 -7.53 7.83
N GLU A 19 -2.08 -8.30 8.84
CA GLU A 19 -2.06 -7.85 10.25
C GLU A 19 -0.63 -7.55 10.74
N PHE A 20 0.36 -8.35 10.33
CA PHE A 20 1.76 -8.08 10.65
C PHE A 20 2.21 -6.74 10.04
N SER A 21 1.89 -6.48 8.78
CA SER A 21 2.27 -5.23 8.10
C SER A 21 1.61 -4.00 8.74
N LEU A 22 0.36 -4.11 9.19
CA LEU A 22 -0.33 -3.02 9.90
C LEU A 22 0.23 -2.79 11.30
N THR A 23 0.58 -3.86 12.01
CA THR A 23 1.07 -3.75 13.38
C THR A 23 2.48 -3.18 13.45
N HIS A 24 3.33 -3.51 12.49
CA HIS A 24 4.75 -3.25 12.54
C HIS A 24 5.26 -2.30 11.44
N GLY A 25 4.63 -2.34 10.27
CA GLY A 25 5.06 -1.55 9.12
C GLY A 25 4.31 -0.24 8.90
N TYR A 26 3.15 -0.06 9.54
CA TYR A 26 2.32 1.11 9.31
C TYR A 26 2.78 2.33 10.10
N ASP A 27 3.00 3.43 9.38
CA ASP A 27 3.26 4.75 9.98
C ASP A 27 1.96 5.56 10.05
N ALA A 28 1.41 5.69 11.25
CA ALA A 28 0.16 6.43 11.49
C ALA A 28 0.27 7.93 11.21
N VAL A 29 1.47 8.49 11.16
CA VAL A 29 1.69 9.93 10.89
C VAL A 29 1.55 10.21 9.40
N SER A 30 2.16 9.39 8.57
CA SER A 30 2.10 9.55 7.11
C SER A 30 0.92 8.83 6.46
N GLY A 31 0.36 7.81 7.13
CA GLY A 31 -0.68 6.94 6.57
C GLY A 31 -0.15 5.92 5.55
N GLY A 32 1.16 5.70 5.52
CA GLY A 32 1.83 4.75 4.62
C GLY A 32 2.56 3.63 5.37
N LEU A 33 3.29 2.81 4.62
CA LEU A 33 4.15 1.76 5.15
C LEU A 33 5.61 2.19 5.12
N HIS A 34 6.33 1.88 6.19
CA HIS A 34 7.80 1.89 6.19
C HIS A 34 8.36 0.91 5.14
N ASP A 35 9.55 1.17 4.65
CA ASP A 35 10.15 0.37 3.59
C ASP A 35 10.50 -1.04 4.07
N GLU A 36 11.07 -1.16 5.26
CA GLU A 36 11.49 -2.45 5.82
C GLU A 36 11.26 -2.53 7.33
N VAL A 37 10.77 -3.69 7.76
CA VAL A 37 10.72 -4.10 9.18
C VAL A 37 11.48 -5.39 9.39
N THR A 38 12.04 -5.58 10.59
CA THR A 38 12.70 -6.83 10.96
C THR A 38 11.67 -7.96 11.16
N ALA A 39 12.13 -9.19 11.22
CA ALA A 39 11.28 -10.33 11.57
C ALA A 39 10.66 -10.23 12.99
N CYS A 40 11.24 -9.40 13.86
CA CYS A 40 10.72 -9.12 15.20
C CYS A 40 9.73 -7.96 15.21
N GLY A 41 9.54 -7.27 14.08
CA GLY A 41 8.61 -6.17 13.94
C GLY A 41 9.20 -4.78 14.21
N ASP A 42 10.51 -4.67 14.44
CA ASP A 42 11.15 -3.36 14.58
C ASP A 42 11.30 -2.69 13.20
N VAL A 43 11.07 -1.38 13.12
CA VAL A 43 11.33 -0.63 11.89
C VAL A 43 12.83 -0.63 11.61
N TYR A 44 13.22 -1.20 10.46
CA TYR A 44 14.61 -1.26 10.02
C TYR A 44 14.96 -0.11 9.08
N ARG A 45 14.00 0.27 8.21
CA ARG A 45 14.10 1.44 7.31
C ARG A 45 12.79 2.22 7.39
N ASP A 46 12.88 3.45 7.87
CA ASP A 46 11.75 4.36 8.04
C ASP A 46 11.41 5.20 6.79
N ASP A 47 12.27 5.13 5.76
CA ASP A 47 11.98 5.66 4.44
C ASP A 47 10.81 4.89 3.78
N ARG A 48 10.29 5.40 2.66
CA ARG A 48 9.11 4.84 2.00
C ARG A 48 9.31 4.81 0.49
N ARG A 49 9.18 3.63 -0.09
CA ARG A 49 9.09 3.45 -1.54
C ARG A 49 7.63 3.50 -1.99
N LEU A 50 7.39 3.91 -3.22
CA LEU A 50 6.05 4.06 -3.77
C LEU A 50 5.35 2.70 -3.94
N TRP A 51 6.04 1.68 -4.44
CA TRP A 51 5.41 0.40 -4.74
C TRP A 51 4.79 -0.31 -3.51
N PRO A 52 5.38 -0.29 -2.28
CA PRO A 52 4.72 -0.85 -1.11
C PRO A 52 3.41 -0.14 -0.77
N GLN A 53 3.32 1.18 -1.01
CA GLN A 53 2.11 1.95 -0.77
C GLN A 53 0.98 1.49 -1.71
N THR A 54 1.29 1.26 -2.98
CA THR A 54 0.29 0.75 -3.94
C THR A 54 -0.15 -0.68 -3.63
N GLU A 55 0.75 -1.54 -3.14
CA GLU A 55 0.40 -2.89 -2.67
C GLU A 55 -0.50 -2.84 -1.42
N ALA A 56 -0.23 -1.91 -0.49
CA ALA A 56 -1.08 -1.70 0.67
C ALA A 56 -2.52 -1.31 0.25
N LEU A 57 -2.68 -0.39 -0.72
CA LEU A 57 -4.01 -0.04 -1.24
C LEU A 57 -4.75 -1.25 -1.79
N LYS A 58 -4.08 -2.10 -2.58
CA LYS A 58 -4.69 -3.33 -3.11
C LYS A 58 -5.08 -4.31 -2.00
N ALA A 59 -4.25 -4.43 -0.97
CA ALA A 59 -4.55 -5.25 0.19
C ALA A 59 -5.77 -4.73 0.97
N HIS A 60 -5.90 -3.42 1.14
CA HIS A 60 -7.08 -2.79 1.77
C HIS A 60 -8.34 -3.02 0.93
N VAL A 61 -8.26 -2.91 -0.41
CA VAL A 61 -9.38 -3.23 -1.32
C VAL A 61 -9.82 -4.68 -1.15
N ALA A 62 -8.87 -5.62 -1.14
CA ALA A 62 -9.18 -7.04 -0.96
C ALA A 62 -9.87 -7.31 0.40
N ARG A 63 -9.38 -6.72 1.49
CA ARG A 63 -9.99 -6.85 2.82
C ARG A 63 -11.40 -6.27 2.87
N LEU A 64 -11.61 -5.12 2.23
CA LEU A 64 -12.92 -4.49 2.17
C LEU A 64 -13.93 -5.37 1.41
N GLN A 65 -13.53 -5.99 0.31
CA GLN A 65 -14.39 -6.84 -0.50
C GLN A 65 -14.69 -8.20 0.14
N ASP A 66 -13.67 -8.84 0.72
CA ASP A 66 -13.80 -10.21 1.24
C ASP A 66 -14.43 -10.25 2.65
N ALA A 67 -14.12 -9.29 3.50
CA ALA A 67 -14.51 -9.29 4.90
C ALA A 67 -15.49 -8.17 5.30
N GLY A 68 -15.78 -7.21 4.41
CA GLY A 68 -16.57 -6.02 4.74
C GLY A 68 -15.93 -5.18 5.85
N ASP A 69 -14.60 -5.15 5.89
CA ASP A 69 -13.82 -4.52 6.95
C ASP A 69 -13.85 -2.99 6.83
N ASP A 70 -14.68 -2.32 7.63
CA ASP A 70 -14.78 -0.85 7.65
C ASP A 70 -13.45 -0.17 8.05
N ALA A 71 -12.62 -0.83 8.85
CA ALA A 71 -11.29 -0.32 9.16
C ALA A 71 -10.37 -0.34 7.93
N ALA A 72 -10.51 -1.34 7.05
CA ALA A 72 -9.80 -1.36 5.78
C ALA A 72 -10.24 -0.22 4.85
N ARG A 73 -11.53 0.18 4.88
CA ARG A 73 -12.02 1.37 4.16
C ARG A 73 -11.31 2.64 4.62
N SER A 74 -11.27 2.88 5.93
CA SER A 74 -10.61 4.07 6.48
C SER A 74 -9.12 4.10 6.16
N ARG A 75 -8.44 2.94 6.21
CA ARG A 75 -7.02 2.84 5.83
C ARG A 75 -6.80 3.07 4.33
N LEU A 76 -7.72 2.60 3.50
CA LEU A 76 -7.69 2.84 2.06
C LEU A 76 -7.77 4.35 1.74
N GLU A 77 -8.70 5.07 2.37
CA GLU A 77 -8.86 6.52 2.20
C GLU A 77 -7.60 7.26 2.63
N VAL A 78 -7.07 6.97 3.82
CA VAL A 78 -5.83 7.56 4.32
C VAL A 78 -4.64 7.21 3.43
N GLY A 79 -4.54 5.96 2.95
CA GLY A 79 -3.47 5.51 2.05
C GLY A 79 -3.50 6.21 0.69
N ILE A 80 -4.70 6.45 0.14
CA ILE A 80 -4.86 7.24 -1.09
C ILE A 80 -4.38 8.68 -0.87
N GLU A 81 -4.81 9.34 0.20
CA GLU A 81 -4.35 10.69 0.54
C GLU A 81 -2.83 10.76 0.70
N SER A 82 -2.25 9.77 1.41
CA SER A 82 -0.81 9.63 1.59
C SER A 82 -0.08 9.48 0.26
N LEU A 83 -0.57 8.60 -0.63
CA LEU A 83 0.01 8.39 -1.95
C LEU A 83 0.05 9.69 -2.76
N PHE A 84 -1.07 10.42 -2.81
CA PHE A 84 -1.13 11.71 -3.50
C PHE A 84 -0.21 12.73 -2.85
N ARG A 85 -0.25 12.88 -1.54
CA ARG A 85 0.52 13.89 -0.79
C ARG A 85 2.02 13.71 -0.92
N TYR A 86 2.51 12.49 -0.85
CA TYR A 86 3.94 12.22 -0.73
C TYR A 86 4.60 11.74 -2.02
N HIS A 87 3.89 10.96 -2.84
CA HIS A 87 4.47 10.33 -4.01
C HIS A 87 4.02 10.95 -5.33
N LEU A 88 2.74 11.35 -5.46
CA LEU A 88 2.21 11.86 -6.73
C LEU A 88 2.26 13.38 -6.88
N MET A 89 2.84 14.11 -5.92
CA MET A 89 3.12 15.55 -5.99
C MET A 89 4.38 15.90 -6.79
N GLY A 90 4.79 15.03 -7.70
CA GLY A 90 5.93 15.23 -8.58
C GLY A 90 5.63 16.15 -9.76
N PRO A 91 6.56 16.27 -10.72
CA PRO A 91 6.29 16.96 -11.97
C PRO A 91 5.14 16.28 -12.72
N PRO A 92 4.39 17.00 -13.59
CA PRO A 92 3.29 16.42 -14.35
C PRO A 92 3.70 15.13 -15.07
N GLY A 93 2.99 14.01 -14.79
CA GLY A 93 3.30 12.69 -15.33
C GLY A 93 4.44 11.94 -14.64
N GLY A 94 5.02 12.51 -13.59
CA GLY A 94 6.04 11.87 -12.77
C GLY A 94 5.56 11.53 -11.36
N TRP A 95 6.43 10.90 -10.59
CA TRP A 95 6.19 10.56 -9.18
C TRP A 95 7.47 10.68 -8.36
N ARG A 96 7.36 10.61 -7.05
CA ARG A 96 8.48 10.46 -6.14
C ARG A 96 8.61 8.98 -5.80
N GLU A 97 9.68 8.35 -6.27
CA GLU A 97 9.88 6.90 -6.11
C GLU A 97 10.18 6.53 -4.66
N HIS A 98 11.02 7.32 -4.03
CA HIS A 98 11.56 7.01 -2.72
C HIS A 98 11.69 8.30 -1.89
N ILE A 99 11.03 8.34 -0.75
CA ILE A 99 11.01 9.47 0.15
C ILE A 99 11.57 9.07 1.53
N ASN A 100 12.25 10.00 2.19
CA ASN A 100 12.69 9.83 3.57
C ASN A 100 11.53 10.02 4.57
N SER A 101 11.81 9.86 5.86
CA SER A 101 10.84 10.09 6.94
C SER A 101 10.25 11.50 6.94
N ASP A 102 10.99 12.50 6.46
CA ASP A 102 10.54 13.90 6.34
C ASP A 102 9.67 14.16 5.09
N GLY A 103 9.51 13.15 4.22
CA GLY A 103 8.75 13.26 2.98
C GLY A 103 9.52 13.87 1.81
N GLU A 104 10.84 13.97 1.92
CA GLU A 104 11.71 14.48 0.86
C GLU A 104 12.08 13.37 -0.12
N ASN A 105 12.01 13.66 -1.42
CA ASN A 105 12.44 12.73 -2.46
C ASN A 105 13.96 12.71 -2.58
N PHE A 106 14.56 11.55 -2.40
CA PHE A 106 16.00 11.36 -2.55
C PHE A 106 16.38 10.42 -3.70
N TYR A 107 15.41 10.02 -4.54
CA TYR A 107 15.62 9.14 -5.68
C TYR A 107 15.30 9.87 -6.98
N GLY A 108 16.26 9.93 -7.88
CA GLY A 108 16.19 10.76 -9.10
C GLY A 108 15.75 10.03 -10.37
N SER A 109 15.21 8.80 -10.28
CA SER A 109 14.78 8.03 -11.45
C SER A 109 13.36 7.47 -11.28
N TYR A 110 12.77 7.03 -12.39
CA TYR A 110 11.44 6.41 -12.47
C TYR A 110 11.59 4.95 -12.91
N PRO A 111 11.61 3.97 -11.98
CA PRO A 111 11.63 2.56 -12.36
C PRO A 111 10.37 2.16 -13.12
N ALA A 112 10.53 1.48 -14.24
CA ALA A 112 9.38 1.02 -15.05
C ALA A 112 8.46 0.07 -14.27
N SER A 113 9.00 -0.70 -13.31
CA SER A 113 8.21 -1.58 -12.44
C SER A 113 7.19 -0.82 -11.61
N THR A 114 7.50 0.40 -11.17
CA THR A 114 6.58 1.23 -10.37
C THR A 114 5.34 1.63 -11.16
N LEU A 115 5.48 1.88 -12.47
CA LEU A 115 4.32 2.16 -13.34
C LEU A 115 3.34 0.98 -13.34
N TYR A 116 3.84 -0.26 -13.37
CA TYR A 116 2.99 -1.45 -13.27
C TYR A 116 2.22 -1.50 -11.94
N HIS A 117 2.89 -1.23 -10.83
CA HIS A 117 2.27 -1.21 -9.50
C HIS A 117 1.19 -0.11 -9.40
N LEU A 118 1.48 1.10 -9.90
CA LEU A 118 0.51 2.20 -9.97
C LEU A 118 -0.71 1.82 -10.81
N ALA A 119 -0.50 1.34 -12.03
CA ALA A 119 -1.59 0.97 -12.94
C ALA A 119 -2.48 -0.13 -12.35
N SER A 120 -1.87 -1.14 -11.69
CA SER A 120 -2.64 -2.21 -11.06
C SER A 120 -3.42 -1.72 -9.84
N ALA A 121 -2.88 -0.80 -9.04
CA ALA A 121 -3.60 -0.22 -7.90
C ALA A 121 -4.80 0.62 -8.37
N VAL A 122 -4.63 1.44 -9.41
CA VAL A 122 -5.72 2.22 -10.02
C VAL A 122 -6.83 1.28 -10.51
N GLY A 123 -6.49 0.20 -11.23
CA GLY A 123 -7.48 -0.77 -11.71
C GLY A 123 -8.28 -1.44 -10.58
N GLU A 124 -7.65 -1.73 -9.44
CA GLU A 124 -8.36 -2.26 -8.25
C GLU A 124 -9.30 -1.22 -7.63
N LEU A 125 -8.89 0.06 -7.58
CA LEU A 125 -9.71 1.15 -7.07
C LEU A 125 -10.93 1.42 -7.97
N GLU A 126 -10.75 1.42 -9.29
CA GLU A 126 -11.85 1.56 -10.25
C GLU A 126 -12.88 0.45 -10.08
N ARG A 127 -12.42 -0.80 -9.92
CA ARG A 127 -13.30 -1.96 -9.75
C ARG A 127 -14.24 -1.84 -8.55
N ILE A 128 -13.80 -1.24 -7.44
CA ILE A 128 -14.68 -1.03 -6.27
C ILE A 128 -15.56 0.21 -6.40
N SER A 129 -15.20 1.19 -7.22
CA SER A 129 -16.04 2.38 -7.46
C SER A 129 -17.27 2.07 -8.31
N ASP A 130 -17.19 1.08 -9.19
CA ASP A 130 -18.28 0.66 -10.08
C ASP A 130 -19.34 -0.21 -9.40
N VAL A 131 -19.13 -0.63 -8.15
CA VAL A 131 -20.03 -1.50 -7.35
C VAL A 131 -21.03 -0.69 -6.50
N ARG A 132 -21.29 0.57 -6.84
CA ARG A 132 -22.29 1.41 -6.15
C ARG A 132 -23.66 1.32 -6.79
#